data_d8d5de303faf201852ad897e17f4931a
#
_entry.id   d8d5de303faf201852ad897e17f4931a
#
_cell.length_a   1.000
_cell.length_b   1.000
_cell.length_c   1.000
_cell.angle_alpha   90.00
_cell.angle_beta   90.00
_cell.angle_gamma   90.00
#
_symmetry.space_group_name_H-M   'P 1'
#
loop_
_entity.id
_entity.type
_entity.pdbx_description
1 polymer ?
#
loop_
_entity_poly.entity_id
_entity_poly.type
_entity_poly.pdbx_seq_one_letter_code
_entity_poly.pdbx_strand_id
1 'polypeptide(L)'
;HDTRYLFLSMTISGVACFLFFRFAYPYHLLHREQMLLFTYTVDQFIDYFNHPAPLSCLGGDFLTQFFHNINMGAAVVALTMAALGTLTYFTCRKWTNRWIAIGISIVVFIWESLRFCQIQYPFSATLSLIGALSLFLLTDKLKGKWDFFIGSICGTMLCYSLFGYGMFAFTLFTILSALKRKQSYVVIYGMIPVALALPPLAARKYLVIPSQAYSFPATLWYGTPDFENERILGLNTEDYFENWDKINELVHDGVPGNAISVCYNLANAMQNKLPEKLMDYYQPAGLGLFMPVNEKSTYLSTQLSGEVWFRLGDMTMAEHASLLSMIFSPQNKSVRMVQRLAEINLINGDLSLIHISEPTRLRCIS
;
A
#
# COMPACT_ATOMS: atom_id res chain seq x y z
N HIS A 1 5.62 34.72 9.32
CA HIS A 1 4.61 34.32 10.32
C HIS A 1 3.63 33.25 9.80
N ASP A 2 3.25 33.24 8.52
CA ASP A 2 2.26 32.32 7.95
C ASP A 2 2.74 30.85 7.94
N THR A 3 4.02 30.63 7.70
CA THR A 3 4.62 29.28 7.65
C THR A 3 4.74 28.60 9.02
N ARG A 4 4.76 29.38 10.12
CA ARG A 4 4.87 28.79 11.47
C ARG A 4 3.63 27.99 11.86
N TYR A 5 2.42 28.50 11.58
CA TYR A 5 1.17 27.79 11.88
C TYR A 5 1.00 26.54 11.02
N LEU A 6 1.41 26.61 9.74
CA LEU A 6 1.45 25.44 8.88
C LEU A 6 2.41 24.39 9.45
N PHE A 7 3.64 24.78 9.76
CA PHE A 7 4.64 23.87 10.31
C PHE A 7 4.13 23.23 11.60
N LEU A 8 3.58 24.01 12.52
CA LEU A 8 3.02 23.50 13.77
C LEU A 8 1.89 22.50 13.52
N SER A 9 0.92 22.83 12.65
CA SER A 9 -0.21 21.95 12.34
C SER A 9 0.25 20.64 11.69
N MET A 10 1.17 20.70 10.71
CA MET A 10 1.71 19.49 10.06
C MET A 10 2.56 18.65 11.00
N THR A 11 3.32 19.27 11.92
CA THR A 11 4.08 18.54 12.94
C THR A 11 3.15 17.82 13.92
N ILE A 12 2.11 18.50 14.42
CA ILE A 12 1.13 17.87 15.32
C ILE A 12 0.42 16.71 14.63
N SER A 13 -0.07 16.91 13.39
CA SER A 13 -0.73 15.88 12.61
C SER A 13 0.23 14.71 12.29
N GLY A 14 1.48 15.02 11.95
CA GLY A 14 2.52 14.02 11.68
C GLY A 14 2.87 13.19 12.91
N VAL A 15 3.00 13.81 14.10
CA VAL A 15 3.23 13.10 15.36
C VAL A 15 2.04 12.21 15.69
N ALA A 16 0.81 12.70 15.55
CA ALA A 16 -0.39 11.90 15.78
C ALA A 16 -0.46 10.69 14.82
N CYS A 17 -0.17 10.89 13.54
CA CYS A 17 -0.09 9.82 12.53
C CYS A 17 1.00 8.81 12.86
N PHE A 18 2.20 9.27 13.24
CA PHE A 18 3.29 8.41 13.68
C PHE A 18 2.88 7.54 14.87
N LEU A 19 2.30 8.13 15.91
CA LEU A 19 1.85 7.41 17.10
C LEU A 19 0.76 6.40 16.76
N PHE A 20 -0.17 6.75 15.88
CA PHE A 20 -1.22 5.86 15.42
C PHE A 20 -0.65 4.62 14.73
N PHE A 21 0.20 4.78 13.70
CA PHE A 21 0.79 3.65 12.99
C PHE A 21 1.84 2.91 13.82
N ARG A 22 2.43 3.54 14.82
CA ARG A 22 3.40 2.91 15.72
C ARG A 22 2.74 1.99 16.75
N PHE A 23 1.61 2.40 17.32
CA PHE A 23 1.01 1.73 18.49
C PHE A 23 -0.35 1.10 18.19
N ALA A 24 -1.19 1.73 17.39
CA ALA A 24 -2.54 1.25 17.12
C ALA A 24 -2.65 0.43 15.84
N TYR A 25 -1.73 0.62 14.87
CA TYR A 25 -1.84 0.03 13.53
C TYR A 25 -0.50 -0.46 12.96
N PRO A 26 0.35 -1.16 13.75
CA PRO A 26 1.71 -1.56 13.33
C PRO A 26 1.74 -2.72 12.34
N TYR A 27 0.83 -3.69 12.47
CA TYR A 27 0.84 -4.92 11.68
C TYR A 27 0.46 -4.70 10.22
N HIS A 28 -0.34 -3.68 9.96
CA HIS A 28 -0.65 -3.23 8.63
C HIS A 28 0.60 -2.85 7.82
N LEU A 29 1.58 -2.19 8.46
CA LEU A 29 2.85 -1.83 7.84
C LEU A 29 3.69 -3.08 7.54
N LEU A 30 3.89 -3.94 8.55
CA LEU A 30 4.64 -5.18 8.40
C LEU A 30 4.05 -6.09 7.33
N HIS A 31 2.72 -6.23 7.32
CA HIS A 31 2.04 -7.03 6.33
C HIS A 31 2.26 -6.52 4.91
N ARG A 32 2.21 -5.20 4.69
CA ARG A 32 2.47 -4.60 3.37
C ARG A 32 3.88 -4.88 2.86
N GLU A 33 4.87 -4.82 3.73
CA GLU A 33 6.24 -5.15 3.37
C GLU A 33 6.36 -6.63 3.01
N GLN A 34 5.78 -7.53 3.81
CA GLN A 34 5.79 -8.97 3.55
C GLN A 34 5.11 -9.36 2.22
N MET A 35 4.10 -8.60 1.79
CA MET A 35 3.37 -8.85 0.55
C MET A 35 4.06 -8.26 -0.69
N LEU A 36 5.14 -7.52 -0.54
CA LEU A 36 5.86 -6.89 -1.63
C LEU A 36 7.25 -7.49 -1.78
N LEU A 37 7.65 -7.78 -3.01
CA LEU A 37 9.03 -8.16 -3.34
C LEU A 37 9.66 -7.04 -4.16
N PHE A 38 10.54 -6.26 -3.55
CA PHE A 38 11.32 -5.24 -4.24
C PHE A 38 12.76 -5.71 -4.42
N THR A 39 13.23 -5.81 -5.65
CA THR A 39 14.60 -6.20 -5.97
C THR A 39 15.33 -5.07 -6.69
N TYR A 40 16.63 -4.90 -6.41
CA TYR A 40 17.46 -3.86 -7.04
C TYR A 40 18.05 -4.37 -8.38
N THR A 41 17.21 -4.98 -9.24
CA THR A 41 17.62 -5.46 -10.55
C THR A 41 17.21 -4.47 -11.65
N VAL A 42 18.03 -4.40 -12.70
CA VAL A 42 17.73 -3.57 -13.87
C VAL A 42 16.40 -4.00 -14.50
N ASP A 43 16.15 -5.30 -14.57
CA ASP A 43 14.93 -5.85 -15.14
C ASP A 43 13.66 -5.38 -14.39
N GLN A 44 13.72 -5.34 -13.05
CA GLN A 44 12.59 -4.82 -12.27
C GLN A 44 12.39 -3.31 -12.48
N PHE A 45 13.47 -2.54 -12.59
CA PHE A 45 13.35 -1.11 -12.91
C PHE A 45 12.71 -0.89 -14.28
N ILE A 46 13.09 -1.68 -15.29
CA ILE A 46 12.49 -1.62 -16.64
C ILE A 46 11.01 -2.03 -16.58
N ASP A 47 10.66 -3.04 -15.78
CA ASP A 47 9.30 -3.52 -15.63
C ASP A 47 8.34 -2.42 -15.11
N TYR A 48 8.78 -1.56 -14.19
CA TYR A 48 7.97 -0.41 -13.76
C TYR A 48 7.57 0.51 -14.91
N PHE A 49 8.44 0.70 -15.91
CA PHE A 49 8.12 1.54 -17.06
C PHE A 49 7.20 0.86 -18.09
N ASN A 50 6.98 -0.44 -17.96
CA ASN A 50 5.99 -1.17 -18.74
C ASN A 50 4.57 -1.06 -18.15
N HIS A 51 4.43 -0.48 -16.97
CA HIS A 51 3.15 -0.23 -16.29
C HIS A 51 2.82 1.26 -16.24
N PRO A 52 1.53 1.64 -16.09
CA PRO A 52 1.18 3.04 -15.89
C PRO A 52 1.69 3.55 -14.54
N ALA A 53 1.97 4.84 -14.44
CA ALA A 53 2.43 5.54 -13.23
C ALA A 53 3.77 5.00 -12.65
N PRO A 54 4.83 4.82 -13.46
CA PRO A 54 6.07 4.18 -13.03
C PRO A 54 6.74 4.85 -11.83
N LEU A 55 6.79 6.19 -11.79
CA LEU A 55 7.47 6.87 -10.68
C LEU A 55 6.74 6.77 -9.36
N SER A 56 5.42 6.83 -9.36
CA SER A 56 4.66 6.65 -8.13
C SER A 56 4.70 5.21 -7.64
N CYS A 57 4.66 4.22 -8.54
CA CYS A 57 4.79 2.81 -8.19
C CYS A 57 6.18 2.48 -7.66
N LEU A 58 7.24 2.86 -8.40
CA LEU A 58 8.62 2.66 -7.98
C LEU A 58 8.90 3.32 -6.62
N GLY A 59 8.49 4.58 -6.45
CA GLY A 59 8.67 5.30 -5.19
C GLY A 59 7.85 4.70 -4.05
N GLY A 60 6.62 4.27 -4.31
CA GLY A 60 5.75 3.61 -3.33
C GLY A 60 6.34 2.30 -2.83
N ASP A 61 6.75 1.45 -3.75
CA ASP A 61 7.33 0.15 -3.44
C ASP A 61 8.70 0.29 -2.75
N PHE A 62 9.51 1.26 -3.19
CA PHE A 62 10.78 1.58 -2.50
C PHE A 62 10.56 2.04 -1.05
N LEU A 63 9.61 2.94 -0.81
CA LEU A 63 9.33 3.42 0.54
C LEU A 63 8.69 2.34 1.43
N THR A 64 7.96 1.39 0.86
CA THR A 64 7.39 0.27 1.59
C THR A 64 8.45 -0.66 2.20
N GLN A 65 9.68 -0.68 1.66
CA GLN A 65 10.80 -1.43 2.25
C GLN A 65 11.14 -1.00 3.68
N PHE A 66 10.90 0.25 4.04
CA PHE A 66 11.14 0.75 5.39
C PHE A 66 10.10 0.26 6.41
N PHE A 67 9.02 -0.39 5.95
CA PHE A 67 7.96 -0.90 6.83
C PHE A 67 8.36 -2.15 7.60
N HIS A 68 9.45 -2.81 7.21
CA HIS A 68 10.05 -3.89 8.00
C HIS A 68 10.35 -3.45 9.45
N ASN A 69 10.78 -2.22 9.65
CA ASN A 69 10.90 -1.63 10.98
C ASN A 69 9.70 -0.71 11.25
N ILE A 70 8.86 -1.06 12.22
CA ILE A 70 7.63 -0.34 12.57
C ILE A 70 7.90 1.17 12.81
N ASN A 71 9.01 1.54 13.48
CA ASN A 71 9.34 2.93 13.75
C ASN A 71 9.67 3.69 12.45
N MET A 72 10.47 3.09 11.58
CA MET A 72 10.82 3.68 10.30
C MET A 72 9.60 3.75 9.38
N GLY A 73 8.80 2.70 9.34
CA GLY A 73 7.57 2.65 8.56
C GLY A 73 6.57 3.73 8.98
N ALA A 74 6.29 3.84 10.28
CA ALA A 74 5.42 4.89 10.81
C ALA A 74 5.95 6.30 10.51
N ALA A 75 7.27 6.50 10.59
CA ALA A 75 7.91 7.78 10.26
C ALA A 75 7.78 8.11 8.77
N VAL A 76 8.01 7.14 7.88
CA VAL A 76 7.87 7.30 6.43
C VAL A 76 6.43 7.67 6.07
N VAL A 77 5.43 6.98 6.63
CA VAL A 77 4.02 7.32 6.42
C VAL A 77 3.72 8.73 6.90
N ALA A 78 4.08 9.08 8.14
CA ALA A 78 3.82 10.38 8.71
C ALA A 78 4.46 11.53 7.90
N LEU A 79 5.72 11.36 7.46
CA LEU A 79 6.43 12.34 6.63
C LEU A 79 5.79 12.49 5.25
N THR A 80 5.38 11.40 4.63
CA THR A 80 4.73 11.42 3.31
C THR A 80 3.36 12.10 3.38
N MET A 81 2.56 11.81 4.42
CA MET A 81 1.28 12.49 4.65
C MET A 81 1.47 13.98 4.96
N ALA A 82 2.49 14.35 5.74
CA ALA A 82 2.84 15.74 6.02
C ALA A 82 3.31 16.48 4.75
N ALA A 83 4.06 15.82 3.87
CA ALA A 83 4.44 16.37 2.57
C ALA A 83 3.22 16.65 1.70
N LEU A 84 2.28 15.69 1.61
CA LEU A 84 1.01 15.87 0.89
C LEU A 84 0.21 17.05 1.46
N GLY A 85 0.05 17.11 2.79
CA GLY A 85 -0.65 18.21 3.45
C GLY A 85 0.01 19.57 3.17
N THR A 86 1.34 19.63 3.20
CA THR A 86 2.11 20.85 2.92
C THR A 86 1.91 21.32 1.47
N LEU A 87 1.98 20.39 0.50
CA LEU A 87 1.74 20.70 -0.93
C LEU A 87 0.31 21.15 -1.15
N THR A 88 -0.66 20.53 -0.49
CA THR A 88 -2.08 20.94 -0.53
C THR A 88 -2.25 22.37 0.00
N TYR A 89 -1.60 22.71 1.09
CA TYR A 89 -1.61 24.07 1.62
C TYR A 89 -1.11 25.10 0.61
N PHE A 90 0.09 24.88 0.04
CA PHE A 90 0.66 25.79 -0.95
C PHE A 90 -0.20 25.92 -2.21
N THR A 91 -0.87 24.85 -2.59
CA THR A 91 -1.81 24.83 -3.70
C THR A 91 -3.05 25.66 -3.37
N CYS A 92 -3.74 25.38 -2.27
CA CYS A 92 -4.99 26.03 -1.88
C CYS A 92 -4.78 27.49 -1.46
N ARG A 93 -3.63 27.84 -0.93
CA ARG A 93 -3.29 29.21 -0.49
C ARG A 93 -3.36 30.24 -1.63
N LYS A 94 -3.33 29.79 -2.88
CA LYS A 94 -3.45 30.65 -4.06
C LYS A 94 -4.86 31.22 -4.27
N TRP A 95 -5.88 30.55 -3.72
CA TRP A 95 -7.30 30.93 -3.89
C TRP A 95 -8.02 31.21 -2.57
N THR A 96 -7.45 30.75 -1.46
CA THR A 96 -8.12 30.82 -0.15
C THR A 96 -7.30 31.57 0.89
N ASN A 97 -7.94 31.95 1.99
CA ASN A 97 -7.26 32.48 3.16
C ASN A 97 -6.42 31.41 3.83
N ARG A 98 -5.39 31.84 4.59
CA ARG A 98 -4.45 30.91 5.26
C ARG A 98 -5.14 29.88 6.15
N TRP A 99 -6.15 30.28 6.90
CA TRP A 99 -6.84 29.38 7.83
C TRP A 99 -7.66 28.31 7.09
N ILE A 100 -8.32 28.70 6.01
CA ILE A 100 -9.05 27.76 5.14
C ILE A 100 -8.07 26.82 4.48
N ALA A 101 -6.92 27.30 3.98
CA ALA A 101 -5.90 26.47 3.37
C ALA A 101 -5.29 25.46 4.37
N ILE A 102 -5.06 25.86 5.64
CA ILE A 102 -4.63 24.94 6.69
C ILE A 102 -5.73 23.91 6.98
N GLY A 103 -6.98 24.33 7.10
CA GLY A 103 -8.11 23.42 7.31
C GLY A 103 -8.22 22.35 6.21
N ILE A 104 -8.18 22.76 4.94
CA ILE A 104 -8.19 21.83 3.79
C ILE A 104 -6.99 20.87 3.83
N SER A 105 -5.81 21.38 4.16
CA SER A 105 -4.59 20.60 4.27
C SER A 105 -4.68 19.51 5.35
N ILE A 106 -5.26 19.84 6.51
CA ILE A 106 -5.50 18.87 7.60
C ILE A 106 -6.55 17.83 7.17
N VAL A 107 -7.63 18.25 6.52
CA VAL A 107 -8.67 17.33 6.02
C VAL A 107 -8.08 16.35 5.02
N VAL A 108 -7.29 16.82 4.06
CA VAL A 108 -6.62 15.94 3.08
C VAL A 108 -5.63 15.00 3.76
N PHE A 109 -4.86 15.49 4.74
CA PHE A 109 -3.94 14.67 5.53
C PHE A 109 -4.69 13.53 6.24
N ILE A 110 -5.77 13.84 6.96
CA ILE A 110 -6.57 12.85 7.70
C ILE A 110 -7.22 11.87 6.71
N TRP A 111 -7.83 12.37 5.65
CA TRP A 111 -8.50 11.54 4.66
C TRP A 111 -7.56 10.54 4.01
N GLU A 112 -6.37 10.98 3.62
CA GLU A 112 -5.38 10.08 2.99
C GLU A 112 -4.81 9.09 4.01
N SER A 113 -4.61 9.50 5.27
CA SER A 113 -4.19 8.59 6.35
C SER A 113 -5.23 7.50 6.61
N LEU A 114 -6.53 7.82 6.57
CA LEU A 114 -7.61 6.86 6.70
C LEU A 114 -7.67 5.89 5.51
N ARG A 115 -7.49 6.40 4.28
CA ARG A 115 -7.41 5.55 3.08
C ARG A 115 -6.24 4.57 3.15
N PHE A 116 -5.12 5.01 3.70
CA PHE A 116 -3.94 4.17 3.85
C PHE A 116 -4.16 3.02 4.85
N CYS A 117 -5.13 3.08 5.75
CA CYS A 117 -5.50 1.97 6.63
C CYS A 117 -6.13 0.78 5.87
N GLN A 118 -6.54 0.94 4.62
CA GLN A 118 -7.02 -0.17 3.81
C GLN A 118 -5.86 -1.01 3.28
N ILE A 119 -5.96 -2.33 3.42
CA ILE A 119 -4.92 -3.29 2.99
C ILE A 119 -4.62 -3.15 1.49
N GLN A 120 -5.65 -2.96 0.67
CA GLN A 120 -5.53 -2.89 -0.78
C GLN A 120 -5.09 -1.52 -1.31
N TYR A 121 -5.01 -0.49 -0.45
CA TYR A 121 -4.65 0.86 -0.89
C TYR A 121 -3.13 1.00 -1.03
N PRO A 122 -2.57 1.11 -2.25
CA PRO A 122 -1.13 1.13 -2.45
C PRO A 122 -0.53 2.47 -2.01
N PHE A 123 0.68 2.43 -1.46
CA PHE A 123 1.39 3.65 -1.04
C PHE A 123 1.75 4.57 -2.21
N SER A 124 1.92 3.99 -3.41
CA SER A 124 2.09 4.70 -4.67
C SER A 124 0.97 5.69 -4.99
N ALA A 125 -0.24 5.46 -4.47
CA ALA A 125 -1.37 6.35 -4.65
C ALA A 125 -1.16 7.72 -3.98
N THR A 126 -0.63 7.74 -2.76
CA THR A 126 -0.28 8.99 -2.06
C THR A 126 0.84 9.72 -2.80
N LEU A 127 1.85 9.00 -3.31
CA LEU A 127 2.93 9.59 -4.12
C LEU A 127 2.43 10.15 -5.45
N SER A 128 1.41 9.54 -6.04
CA SER A 128 0.73 10.07 -7.23
C SER A 128 0.16 11.47 -6.97
N LEU A 129 -0.51 11.68 -5.85
CA LEU A 129 -1.03 13.01 -5.47
C LEU A 129 0.09 14.01 -5.18
N ILE A 130 1.15 13.58 -4.48
CA ILE A 130 2.33 14.42 -4.20
C ILE A 130 2.99 14.87 -5.52
N GLY A 131 3.20 13.93 -6.44
CA GLY A 131 3.77 14.22 -7.76
C GLY A 131 2.92 15.21 -8.56
N ALA A 132 1.61 14.99 -8.57
CA ALA A 132 0.66 15.85 -9.26
C ALA A 132 0.63 17.29 -8.72
N LEU A 133 0.57 17.45 -7.38
CA LEU A 133 0.59 18.77 -6.76
C LEU A 133 1.94 19.48 -6.94
N SER A 134 3.04 18.74 -6.86
CA SER A 134 4.37 19.29 -7.12
C SER A 134 4.50 19.80 -8.55
N LEU A 135 4.05 19.01 -9.52
CA LEU A 135 4.07 19.38 -10.94
C LEU A 135 3.15 20.58 -11.21
N PHE A 136 1.97 20.64 -10.56
CA PHE A 136 1.10 21.80 -10.63
C PHE A 136 1.79 23.07 -10.12
N LEU A 137 2.45 23.01 -8.96
CA LEU A 137 3.13 24.17 -8.38
C LEU A 137 4.29 24.66 -9.28
N LEU A 138 4.94 23.76 -10.01
CA LEU A 138 5.95 24.11 -11.01
C LEU A 138 5.34 24.76 -12.25
N THR A 139 4.30 24.16 -12.81
CA THR A 139 3.61 24.67 -14.02
C THR A 139 2.99 26.06 -13.77
N ASP A 140 2.42 26.27 -12.57
CA ASP A 140 1.80 27.54 -12.22
C ASP A 140 2.80 28.72 -12.08
N LYS A 141 4.11 28.46 -11.98
CA LYS A 141 5.15 29.50 -12.01
C LYS A 141 5.37 30.09 -13.41
N LEU A 142 4.90 29.44 -14.46
CA LEU A 142 5.03 29.91 -15.83
C LEU A 142 4.15 31.16 -16.02
N LYS A 143 4.75 32.26 -16.42
CA LYS A 143 4.10 33.58 -16.54
C LYS A 143 3.58 33.88 -17.96
N GLY A 144 4.26 33.35 -18.98
CA GLY A 144 3.88 33.53 -20.39
C GLY A 144 2.56 32.82 -20.72
N LYS A 145 1.73 33.42 -21.58
CA LYS A 145 0.45 32.81 -21.98
C LYS A 145 0.68 31.48 -22.70
N TRP A 146 1.61 31.46 -23.65
CA TRP A 146 1.97 30.26 -24.41
C TRP A 146 2.73 29.25 -23.57
N ASP A 147 3.63 29.72 -22.70
CA ASP A 147 4.38 28.85 -21.81
C ASP A 147 3.42 28.10 -20.84
N PHE A 148 2.42 28.81 -20.32
CA PHE A 148 1.42 28.20 -19.46
C PHE A 148 0.51 27.23 -20.25
N PHE A 149 0.12 27.57 -21.49
CA PHE A 149 -0.67 26.67 -22.34
C PHE A 149 0.07 25.37 -22.64
N ILE A 150 1.30 25.49 -23.18
CA ILE A 150 2.14 24.32 -23.49
C ILE A 150 2.48 23.54 -22.21
N GLY A 151 2.89 24.24 -21.15
CA GLY A 151 3.20 23.64 -19.86
C GLY A 151 2.02 22.90 -19.23
N SER A 152 0.80 23.37 -19.40
CA SER A 152 -0.40 22.70 -18.91
C SER A 152 -0.69 21.41 -19.67
N ILE A 153 -0.55 21.39 -20.99
CA ILE A 153 -0.75 20.20 -21.81
C ILE A 153 0.35 19.18 -21.54
N CYS A 154 1.61 19.59 -21.63
CA CYS A 154 2.75 18.72 -21.36
C CYS A 154 2.71 18.21 -19.90
N GLY A 155 2.35 19.08 -18.95
CA GLY A 155 2.18 18.73 -17.54
C GLY A 155 1.09 17.69 -17.34
N THR A 156 -0.05 17.78 -18.04
CA THR A 156 -1.12 16.77 -17.98
C THR A 156 -0.61 15.41 -18.50
N MET A 157 0.08 15.40 -19.64
CA MET A 157 0.65 14.19 -20.22
C MET A 157 1.71 13.56 -19.31
N LEU A 158 2.65 14.36 -18.81
CA LEU A 158 3.70 13.89 -17.89
C LEU A 158 3.11 13.42 -16.57
N CYS A 159 2.13 14.14 -16.03
CA CYS A 159 1.50 13.74 -14.76
C CYS A 159 0.80 12.40 -14.90
N TYR A 160 0.06 12.16 -15.95
CA TYR A 160 -0.59 10.88 -16.17
C TYR A 160 0.41 9.75 -16.40
N SER A 161 1.39 9.95 -17.29
CA SER A 161 2.36 8.91 -17.62
C SER A 161 3.27 8.54 -16.46
N LEU A 162 3.61 9.47 -15.55
CA LEU A 162 4.54 9.23 -14.44
C LEU A 162 3.85 8.95 -13.11
N PHE A 163 2.68 9.58 -12.86
CA PHE A 163 1.98 9.56 -11.58
C PHE A 163 0.55 8.98 -11.64
N GLY A 164 0.01 8.74 -12.85
CA GLY A 164 -1.30 8.12 -13.00
C GLY A 164 -2.48 9.03 -12.62
N TYR A 165 -3.39 8.54 -11.75
CA TYR A 165 -4.65 9.23 -11.42
C TYR A 165 -4.47 10.62 -10.78
N GLY A 166 -3.30 10.92 -10.24
CA GLY A 166 -2.95 12.26 -9.77
C GLY A 166 -3.13 13.34 -10.83
N MET A 167 -3.14 12.96 -12.13
CA MET A 167 -3.48 13.86 -13.23
C MET A 167 -4.80 14.59 -12.98
N PHE A 168 -5.81 13.97 -12.37
CA PHE A 168 -7.09 14.64 -12.13
C PHE A 168 -6.96 15.78 -11.13
N ALA A 169 -6.13 15.63 -10.10
CA ALA A 169 -5.81 16.73 -9.18
C ALA A 169 -5.02 17.82 -9.90
N PHE A 170 -4.01 17.45 -10.69
CA PHE A 170 -3.25 18.40 -11.51
C PHE A 170 -4.15 19.20 -12.46
N THR A 171 -5.01 18.53 -13.22
CA THR A 171 -5.92 19.19 -14.17
C THR A 171 -6.91 20.10 -13.45
N LEU A 172 -7.50 19.67 -12.34
CA LEU A 172 -8.43 20.48 -11.55
C LEU A 172 -7.78 21.81 -11.11
N PHE A 173 -6.60 21.76 -10.50
CA PHE A 173 -5.93 22.97 -10.01
C PHE A 173 -5.41 23.84 -11.16
N THR A 174 -5.00 23.24 -12.28
CA THR A 174 -4.57 24.00 -13.46
C THR A 174 -5.77 24.68 -14.14
N ILE A 175 -6.93 24.06 -14.18
CA ILE A 175 -8.19 24.68 -14.63
C ILE A 175 -8.53 25.89 -13.77
N LEU A 176 -8.49 25.76 -12.43
CA LEU A 176 -8.73 26.88 -11.54
C LEU A 176 -7.73 28.02 -11.74
N SER A 177 -6.46 27.70 -12.00
CA SER A 177 -5.44 28.70 -12.33
C SER A 177 -5.70 29.38 -13.68
N ALA A 178 -6.08 28.62 -14.72
CA ALA A 178 -6.41 29.14 -16.03
C ALA A 178 -7.62 30.09 -15.99
N LEU A 179 -8.65 29.74 -15.24
CA LEU A 179 -9.84 30.59 -15.04
C LEU A 179 -9.46 31.91 -14.35
N LYS A 180 -8.63 31.85 -13.30
CA LYS A 180 -8.12 33.04 -12.61
C LYS A 180 -7.31 33.95 -13.54
N ARG A 181 -6.54 33.37 -14.48
CA ARG A 181 -5.75 34.07 -15.49
C ARG A 181 -6.57 34.53 -16.69
N LYS A 182 -7.87 34.25 -16.75
CA LYS A 182 -8.76 34.51 -17.90
C LYS A 182 -8.29 33.85 -19.20
N GLN A 183 -7.76 32.63 -19.09
CA GLN A 183 -7.24 31.83 -20.19
C GLN A 183 -8.11 30.59 -20.42
N SER A 184 -9.41 30.75 -20.55
CA SER A 184 -10.39 29.64 -20.71
C SER A 184 -10.12 28.73 -21.90
N TYR A 185 -9.45 29.25 -22.96
CA TYR A 185 -9.05 28.43 -24.09
C TYR A 185 -8.08 27.28 -23.73
N VAL A 186 -7.24 27.48 -22.71
CA VAL A 186 -6.34 26.41 -22.20
C VAL A 186 -7.15 25.21 -21.72
N VAL A 187 -8.26 25.49 -21.06
CA VAL A 187 -9.17 24.45 -20.52
C VAL A 187 -9.88 23.73 -21.67
N ILE A 188 -10.53 24.46 -22.55
CA ILE A 188 -11.43 23.91 -23.57
C ILE A 188 -10.64 23.16 -24.66
N TYR A 189 -9.58 23.74 -25.16
CA TYR A 189 -8.85 23.21 -26.34
C TYR A 189 -7.60 22.38 -25.93
N GLY A 190 -7.12 22.51 -24.70
CA GLY A 190 -5.92 21.82 -24.26
C GLY A 190 -6.22 20.71 -23.26
N MET A 191 -6.61 21.06 -22.06
CA MET A 191 -6.59 20.13 -20.93
C MET A 191 -7.71 19.10 -20.95
N ILE A 192 -8.96 19.50 -21.23
CA ILE A 192 -10.11 18.57 -21.22
C ILE A 192 -9.93 17.47 -22.26
N PRO A 193 -9.63 17.77 -23.56
CA PRO A 193 -9.41 16.72 -24.54
C PRO A 193 -8.26 15.77 -24.18
N VAL A 194 -7.15 16.31 -23.68
CA VAL A 194 -5.98 15.51 -23.30
C VAL A 194 -6.30 14.63 -22.09
N ALA A 195 -6.91 15.17 -21.05
CA ALA A 195 -7.28 14.42 -19.84
C ALA A 195 -8.29 13.30 -20.13
N LEU A 196 -9.18 13.48 -21.09
CA LEU A 196 -10.14 12.46 -21.52
C LEU A 196 -9.52 11.41 -22.45
N ALA A 197 -8.55 11.79 -23.28
CA ALA A 197 -7.94 10.89 -24.27
C ALA A 197 -6.86 9.98 -23.65
N LEU A 198 -6.12 10.44 -22.63
CA LEU A 198 -4.98 9.71 -22.07
C LEU A 198 -5.37 8.35 -21.43
N PRO A 199 -6.40 8.23 -20.57
CA PRO A 199 -6.73 6.95 -19.96
C PRO A 199 -7.14 5.86 -20.97
N PRO A 200 -8.01 6.12 -21.98
CA PRO A 200 -8.32 5.13 -23.01
C PRO A 200 -7.10 4.71 -23.85
N LEU A 201 -6.19 5.64 -24.15
CA LEU A 201 -4.94 5.32 -24.85
C LEU A 201 -4.03 4.43 -24.00
N ALA A 202 -3.91 4.73 -22.71
CA ALA A 202 -3.16 3.91 -21.76
C ALA A 202 -3.79 2.52 -21.60
N ALA A 203 -5.12 2.43 -21.53
CA ALA A 203 -5.82 1.16 -21.46
C ALA A 203 -5.47 0.23 -22.64
N ARG A 204 -5.37 0.80 -23.85
CA ARG A 204 -4.94 0.06 -25.04
C ARG A 204 -3.46 -0.31 -25.00
N LYS A 205 -2.60 0.61 -24.56
CA LYS A 205 -1.14 0.39 -24.50
C LYS A 205 -0.77 -0.68 -23.50
N TYR A 206 -1.35 -0.63 -22.30
CA TYR A 206 -1.00 -1.50 -21.18
C TYR A 206 -1.93 -2.70 -21.03
N LEU A 207 -2.91 -2.87 -21.94
CA LEU A 207 -3.89 -3.98 -21.94
C LEU A 207 -4.66 -4.09 -20.62
N VAL A 208 -4.93 -2.95 -19.97
CA VAL A 208 -5.71 -2.88 -18.73
C VAL A 208 -7.17 -2.51 -19.00
N ILE A 209 -8.06 -2.86 -18.06
CA ILE A 209 -9.48 -2.50 -18.17
C ILE A 209 -9.61 -0.96 -18.12
N PRO A 210 -10.46 -0.33 -18.96
CA PRO A 210 -10.61 1.12 -18.99
C PRO A 210 -10.85 1.76 -17.61
N SER A 211 -11.63 1.14 -16.74
CA SER A 211 -11.85 1.63 -15.36
C SER A 211 -10.56 1.69 -14.54
N GLN A 212 -9.67 0.72 -14.70
CA GLN A 212 -8.36 0.71 -14.04
C GLN A 212 -7.46 1.83 -14.57
N ALA A 213 -7.52 2.13 -15.86
CA ALA A 213 -6.73 3.22 -16.44
C ALA A 213 -7.07 4.59 -15.87
N TYR A 214 -8.31 4.81 -15.42
CA TYR A 214 -8.73 6.04 -14.73
C TYR A 214 -8.31 6.10 -13.26
N SER A 215 -8.18 4.98 -12.59
CA SER A 215 -7.93 4.93 -11.15
C SER A 215 -6.51 4.51 -10.76
N PHE A 216 -5.70 4.01 -11.71
CA PHE A 216 -4.36 3.51 -11.41
C PHE A 216 -3.44 4.59 -10.81
N PRO A 217 -2.68 4.33 -9.75
CA PRO A 217 -2.44 3.05 -9.09
C PRO A 217 -3.43 2.69 -7.98
N ALA A 218 -4.46 3.48 -7.72
CA ALA A 218 -5.41 3.23 -6.63
C ALA A 218 -6.86 3.33 -7.08
N THR A 219 -7.72 2.66 -6.33
CA THR A 219 -9.16 2.86 -6.41
C THR A 219 -9.58 4.09 -5.60
N LEU A 220 -10.63 4.80 -6.03
CA LEU A 220 -11.10 6.03 -5.40
C LEU A 220 -11.94 5.81 -4.11
N TRP A 221 -11.96 4.59 -3.55
CA TRP A 221 -12.83 4.24 -2.43
C TRP A 221 -12.32 4.73 -1.08
N TYR A 222 -13.24 4.91 -0.14
CA TYR A 222 -12.97 5.32 1.23
C TYR A 222 -12.35 4.19 2.03
N GLY A 223 -11.40 4.53 2.90
CA GLY A 223 -10.85 3.65 3.92
C GLY A 223 -11.24 4.14 5.31
N THR A 224 -11.60 3.20 6.15
CA THR A 224 -11.67 3.38 7.59
C THR A 224 -10.71 2.40 8.26
N PRO A 225 -10.12 2.74 9.43
CA PRO A 225 -9.35 1.78 10.18
C PRO A 225 -10.21 0.57 10.53
N ASP A 226 -9.69 -0.62 10.29
CA ASP A 226 -10.32 -1.89 10.62
C ASP A 226 -9.44 -2.61 11.63
N PHE A 227 -9.76 -2.44 12.91
CA PHE A 227 -8.98 -3.02 14.02
C PHE A 227 -9.14 -4.54 14.14
N GLU A 228 -10.23 -5.11 13.62
CA GLU A 228 -10.40 -6.56 13.58
C GLU A 228 -9.44 -7.16 12.54
N ASN A 229 -9.38 -6.58 11.35
CA ASN A 229 -8.38 -6.96 10.36
C ASN A 229 -6.96 -6.73 10.85
N GLU A 230 -6.67 -5.62 11.54
CA GLU A 230 -5.36 -5.35 12.13
C GLU A 230 -4.95 -6.45 13.10
N ARG A 231 -5.89 -6.92 13.94
CA ARG A 231 -5.67 -8.04 14.85
C ARG A 231 -5.35 -9.34 14.11
N ILE A 232 -6.09 -9.67 13.05
CA ILE A 232 -5.83 -10.85 12.22
C ILE A 232 -4.46 -10.74 11.51
N LEU A 233 -4.10 -9.56 11.01
CA LEU A 233 -2.77 -9.31 10.46
C LEU A 233 -1.67 -9.50 11.51
N GLY A 234 -1.92 -9.06 12.73
CA GLY A 234 -1.02 -9.27 13.87
C GLY A 234 -0.80 -10.75 14.13
N LEU A 235 -1.87 -11.53 14.27
CA LEU A 235 -1.79 -12.97 14.49
C LEU A 235 -1.03 -13.67 13.36
N ASN A 236 -1.33 -13.34 12.11
CA ASN A 236 -0.65 -13.91 10.95
C ASN A 236 0.84 -13.53 10.87
N THR A 237 1.19 -12.34 11.32
CA THR A 237 2.59 -11.86 11.34
C THR A 237 3.38 -12.52 12.47
N GLU A 238 2.81 -12.57 13.66
CA GLU A 238 3.46 -13.18 14.83
C GLU A 238 3.57 -14.71 14.69
N ASP A 239 2.63 -15.36 14.00
CA ASP A 239 2.72 -16.76 13.61
C ASP A 239 3.93 -17.02 12.70
N TYR A 240 4.14 -16.18 11.71
CA TYR A 240 5.29 -16.27 10.81
C TYR A 240 6.62 -16.10 11.55
N PHE A 241 6.67 -15.19 12.54
CA PHE A 241 7.85 -14.95 13.38
C PHE A 241 7.97 -15.91 14.59
N GLU A 242 7.05 -16.86 14.75
CA GLU A 242 7.03 -17.83 15.85
C GLU A 242 6.91 -17.20 17.25
N ASN A 243 6.29 -16.03 17.34
CA ASN A 243 6.09 -15.31 18.60
C ASN A 243 4.81 -15.77 19.31
N TRP A 244 4.78 -17.02 19.76
CA TRP A 244 3.60 -17.69 20.32
C TRP A 244 3.00 -16.99 21.53
N ASP A 245 3.82 -16.42 22.40
CA ASP A 245 3.34 -15.69 23.58
C ASP A 245 2.55 -14.44 23.18
N LYS A 246 3.00 -13.75 22.13
CA LYS A 246 2.32 -12.56 21.63
C LYS A 246 1.00 -12.87 20.91
N ILE A 247 0.90 -14.04 20.27
CA ILE A 247 -0.37 -14.55 19.76
C ILE A 247 -1.37 -14.72 20.90
N ASN A 248 -0.95 -15.32 22.04
CA ASN A 248 -1.80 -15.48 23.21
C ASN A 248 -2.25 -14.15 23.82
N GLU A 249 -1.39 -13.10 23.81
CA GLU A 249 -1.77 -11.75 24.22
C GLU A 249 -2.81 -11.12 23.28
N LEU A 250 -2.64 -11.27 21.98
CA LEU A 250 -3.55 -10.73 20.96
C LEU A 250 -4.93 -11.41 20.99
N VAL A 251 -5.02 -12.63 21.50
CA VAL A 251 -6.27 -13.40 21.62
C VAL A 251 -6.98 -13.18 22.95
N HIS A 252 -6.36 -12.49 23.93
CA HIS A 252 -6.89 -12.32 25.29
C HIS A 252 -8.36 -11.84 25.36
N ASP A 253 -8.82 -11.06 24.39
CA ASP A 253 -10.21 -10.53 24.34
C ASP A 253 -11.23 -11.52 23.77
N GLY A 254 -10.87 -12.78 23.61
CA GLY A 254 -11.73 -13.83 23.08
C GLY A 254 -11.39 -14.27 21.67
N VAL A 255 -12.03 -15.33 21.19
CA VAL A 255 -11.79 -15.99 19.91
C VAL A 255 -13.02 -15.87 19.00
N PRO A 256 -13.31 -14.68 18.46
CA PRO A 256 -14.39 -14.52 17.50
C PRO A 256 -13.87 -14.87 16.09
N GLY A 257 -14.20 -16.06 15.59
CA GLY A 257 -13.96 -16.42 14.20
C GLY A 257 -12.85 -17.45 13.97
N ASN A 258 -12.91 -18.04 12.77
CA ASN A 258 -12.08 -19.21 12.41
C ASN A 258 -10.58 -18.88 12.33
N ALA A 259 -10.22 -17.74 11.75
CA ALA A 259 -8.81 -17.36 11.59
C ALA A 259 -8.10 -17.20 12.95
N ILE A 260 -8.76 -16.56 13.91
CA ILE A 260 -8.22 -16.36 15.25
C ILE A 260 -8.10 -17.70 15.97
N SER A 261 -9.11 -18.59 15.87
CA SER A 261 -9.06 -19.92 16.44
C SER A 261 -7.90 -20.76 15.91
N VAL A 262 -7.65 -20.70 14.60
CA VAL A 262 -6.54 -21.41 13.96
C VAL A 262 -5.19 -20.94 14.51
N CYS A 263 -4.93 -19.63 14.53
CA CYS A 263 -3.67 -19.08 15.05
C CYS A 263 -3.48 -19.42 16.53
N TYR A 264 -4.53 -19.31 17.34
CA TYR A 264 -4.48 -19.62 18.76
C TYR A 264 -4.20 -21.11 19.02
N ASN A 265 -4.90 -21.99 18.30
CA ASN A 265 -4.68 -23.43 18.41
C ASN A 265 -3.28 -23.81 17.95
N LEU A 266 -2.79 -23.22 16.86
CA LEU A 266 -1.42 -23.45 16.38
C LEU A 266 -0.38 -22.99 17.41
N ALA A 267 -0.53 -21.79 17.99
CA ALA A 267 0.37 -21.27 19.02
C ALA A 267 0.40 -22.18 20.26
N ASN A 268 -0.78 -22.65 20.71
CA ASN A 268 -0.86 -23.59 21.83
C ASN A 268 -0.28 -24.97 21.49
N ALA A 269 -0.44 -25.44 20.24
CA ALA A 269 0.17 -26.68 19.80
C ALA A 269 1.70 -26.59 19.83
N MET A 270 2.27 -25.50 19.33
CA MET A 270 3.72 -25.28 19.33
C MET A 270 4.32 -25.12 20.74
N GLN A 271 3.51 -24.66 21.69
CA GLN A 271 3.87 -24.58 23.10
C GLN A 271 3.54 -25.87 23.93
N ASN A 272 3.03 -26.92 23.27
CA ASN A 272 2.56 -28.15 23.91
C ASN A 272 1.41 -27.94 24.93
N LYS A 273 0.63 -26.87 24.79
CA LYS A 273 -0.49 -26.52 25.66
C LYS A 273 -1.85 -26.82 25.02
N LEU A 274 -1.88 -27.26 23.75
CA LEU A 274 -3.13 -27.46 23.02
C LEU A 274 -4.14 -28.38 23.72
N PRO A 275 -3.74 -29.55 24.28
CA PRO A 275 -4.71 -30.44 24.96
C PRO A 275 -5.43 -29.78 26.14
N GLU A 276 -4.73 -28.89 26.87
CA GLU A 276 -5.29 -28.18 28.02
C GLU A 276 -6.16 -27.00 27.61
N LYS A 277 -5.79 -26.31 26.47
CA LYS A 277 -6.39 -25.06 26.03
C LYS A 277 -7.47 -25.20 24.99
N LEU A 278 -7.55 -26.36 24.31
CA LEU A 278 -8.45 -26.55 23.18
C LEU A 278 -9.93 -26.32 23.54
N MET A 279 -10.32 -26.66 24.74
CA MET A 279 -11.71 -26.54 25.22
C MET A 279 -12.00 -25.22 25.96
N ASP A 280 -11.02 -24.37 26.16
CA ASP A 280 -11.22 -23.06 26.81
C ASP A 280 -12.03 -22.08 25.94
N TYR A 281 -12.13 -22.35 24.63
CA TYR A 281 -12.77 -21.50 23.65
C TYR A 281 -13.69 -22.30 22.75
N TYR A 282 -14.69 -21.60 22.17
CA TYR A 282 -15.51 -22.20 21.14
C TYR A 282 -14.68 -22.64 19.93
N GLN A 283 -14.77 -23.90 19.59
CA GLN A 283 -14.09 -24.48 18.44
C GLN A 283 -15.07 -24.57 17.26
N PRO A 284 -14.77 -23.94 16.11
CA PRO A 284 -15.61 -24.05 14.92
C PRO A 284 -15.36 -25.38 14.19
N ALA A 285 -15.48 -26.51 14.90
CA ALA A 285 -15.21 -27.87 14.43
C ALA A 285 -13.81 -27.97 13.77
N GLY A 286 -13.69 -28.64 12.62
CA GLY A 286 -12.43 -28.75 11.91
C GLY A 286 -11.82 -27.43 11.43
N LEU A 287 -12.62 -26.37 11.30
CA LEU A 287 -12.16 -25.04 10.89
C LEU A 287 -11.33 -24.31 11.98
N GLY A 288 -11.35 -24.79 13.21
CA GLY A 288 -10.49 -24.28 14.29
C GLY A 288 -9.06 -24.82 14.25
N LEU A 289 -8.81 -25.89 13.49
CA LEU A 289 -7.49 -26.49 13.34
C LEU A 289 -6.84 -26.10 12.01
N PHE A 290 -7.60 -26.06 10.94
CA PHE A 290 -7.12 -25.60 9.63
C PHE A 290 -8.27 -25.07 8.77
N MET A 291 -7.93 -24.10 7.94
CA MET A 291 -8.89 -23.51 7.00
C MET A 291 -8.73 -24.18 5.64
N PRO A 292 -9.82 -24.64 5.00
CA PRO A 292 -9.72 -25.24 3.68
C PRO A 292 -9.30 -24.21 2.63
N VAL A 293 -8.40 -24.60 1.74
CA VAL A 293 -8.01 -23.81 0.58
C VAL A 293 -8.95 -24.14 -0.57
N ASN A 294 -9.87 -23.24 -0.89
CA ASN A 294 -10.89 -23.40 -1.91
C ASN A 294 -11.16 -22.07 -2.64
N GLU A 295 -12.08 -22.07 -3.60
CA GLU A 295 -12.42 -20.89 -4.41
C GLU A 295 -12.91 -19.67 -3.61
N LYS A 296 -13.38 -19.86 -2.38
CA LYS A 296 -13.84 -18.80 -1.48
C LYS A 296 -12.76 -18.33 -0.50
N SER A 297 -11.59 -18.91 -0.57
CA SER A 297 -10.49 -18.57 0.33
C SER A 297 -9.97 -17.17 0.01
N THR A 298 -9.75 -16.38 1.06
CA THR A 298 -9.05 -15.10 0.97
C THR A 298 -7.55 -15.34 1.04
N TYR A 299 -6.75 -14.39 0.63
CA TYR A 299 -5.30 -14.51 0.73
C TYR A 299 -4.83 -14.73 2.17
N LEU A 300 -5.46 -14.09 3.17
CA LEU A 300 -5.13 -14.31 4.61
C LEU A 300 -5.45 -15.74 5.06
N SER A 301 -6.63 -16.26 4.70
CA SER A 301 -6.98 -17.65 5.05
C SER A 301 -6.04 -18.65 4.38
N THR A 302 -5.60 -18.37 3.16
CA THR A 302 -4.64 -19.21 2.44
C THR A 302 -3.26 -19.17 3.07
N GLN A 303 -2.79 -18.00 3.52
CA GLN A 303 -1.52 -17.87 4.25
C GLN A 303 -1.56 -18.65 5.57
N LEU A 304 -2.62 -18.46 6.37
CA LEU A 304 -2.78 -19.19 7.63
C LEU A 304 -2.82 -20.71 7.44
N SER A 305 -3.53 -21.18 6.42
CA SER A 305 -3.52 -22.61 6.07
C SER A 305 -2.13 -23.09 5.70
N GLY A 306 -1.40 -22.30 4.93
CA GLY A 306 -0.03 -22.61 4.52
C GLY A 306 0.91 -22.79 5.71
N GLU A 307 0.81 -21.91 6.72
CA GLU A 307 1.60 -22.00 7.96
C GLU A 307 1.25 -23.29 8.74
N VAL A 308 -0.02 -23.63 8.87
CA VAL A 308 -0.45 -24.86 9.55
C VAL A 308 0.09 -26.11 8.83
N TRP A 309 -0.08 -26.19 7.49
CA TRP A 309 0.43 -27.32 6.72
C TRP A 309 1.95 -27.44 6.78
N PHE A 310 2.66 -26.30 6.73
CA PHE A 310 4.11 -26.27 6.89
C PHE A 310 4.56 -26.84 8.26
N ARG A 311 3.90 -26.43 9.35
CA ARG A 311 4.20 -26.95 10.71
C ARG A 311 3.83 -28.41 10.91
N LEU A 312 2.79 -28.88 10.23
CA LEU A 312 2.41 -30.30 10.23
C LEU A 312 3.34 -31.18 9.40
N GLY A 313 4.24 -30.59 8.59
CA GLY A 313 5.16 -31.32 7.75
C GLY A 313 4.56 -31.72 6.38
N ASP A 314 3.35 -31.30 6.04
CA ASP A 314 2.77 -31.50 4.71
C ASP A 314 3.29 -30.42 3.75
N MET A 315 4.48 -30.66 3.19
CA MET A 315 5.14 -29.70 2.30
C MET A 315 4.39 -29.47 0.99
N THR A 316 3.65 -30.47 0.50
CA THR A 316 2.86 -30.36 -0.73
C THR A 316 1.70 -29.38 -0.56
N MET A 317 0.96 -29.50 0.54
CA MET A 317 -0.14 -28.58 0.84
C MET A 317 0.38 -27.19 1.20
N ALA A 318 1.50 -27.08 1.91
CA ALA A 318 2.16 -25.82 2.23
C ALA A 318 2.64 -25.08 0.96
N GLU A 319 3.22 -25.79 0.01
CA GLU A 319 3.63 -25.26 -1.30
C GLU A 319 2.43 -24.73 -2.09
N HIS A 320 1.37 -25.55 -2.18
CA HIS A 320 0.14 -25.16 -2.87
C HIS A 320 -0.47 -23.89 -2.28
N ALA A 321 -0.59 -23.79 -0.95
CA ALA A 321 -1.09 -22.63 -0.27
C ALA A 321 -0.18 -21.39 -0.47
N SER A 322 1.14 -21.57 -0.48
CA SER A 322 2.10 -20.48 -0.71
C SER A 322 2.03 -19.93 -2.14
N LEU A 323 1.90 -20.80 -3.14
CA LEU A 323 1.72 -20.42 -4.55
C LEU A 323 0.41 -19.66 -4.76
N LEU A 324 -0.70 -20.12 -4.17
CA LEU A 324 -1.97 -19.40 -4.22
C LEU A 324 -1.89 -18.04 -3.53
N SER A 325 -1.26 -17.95 -2.37
CA SER A 325 -1.05 -16.69 -1.67
C SER A 325 -0.22 -15.70 -2.48
N MET A 326 0.75 -16.20 -3.25
CA MET A 326 1.56 -15.36 -4.14
C MET A 326 0.74 -14.73 -5.27
N ILE A 327 -0.28 -15.45 -5.81
CA ILE A 327 -1.18 -14.92 -6.84
C ILE A 327 -1.97 -13.69 -6.34
N PHE A 328 -2.30 -13.63 -5.04
CA PHE A 328 -3.00 -12.50 -4.44
C PHE A 328 -2.07 -11.32 -4.10
N SER A 329 -0.75 -11.50 -4.19
CA SER A 329 0.23 -10.46 -3.89
C SER A 329 0.32 -9.42 -5.02
N PRO A 330 0.71 -8.17 -4.73
CA PRO A 330 1.02 -7.20 -5.77
C PRO A 330 2.06 -7.76 -6.75
N GLN A 331 1.79 -7.61 -8.05
CA GLN A 331 2.65 -8.13 -9.12
C GLN A 331 2.91 -9.67 -9.05
N ASN A 332 2.08 -10.43 -8.33
CA ASN A 332 2.26 -11.86 -8.06
C ASN A 332 3.63 -12.18 -7.42
N LYS A 333 4.15 -11.31 -6.59
CA LYS A 333 5.45 -11.43 -5.93
C LYS A 333 5.32 -11.02 -4.46
N SER A 334 5.73 -11.90 -3.54
CA SER A 334 5.73 -11.64 -2.09
C SER A 334 7.01 -12.17 -1.48
N VAL A 335 7.70 -11.35 -0.69
CA VAL A 335 8.92 -11.75 0.04
C VAL A 335 8.64 -12.96 0.91
N ARG A 336 7.57 -12.91 1.71
CA ARG A 336 7.19 -13.98 2.62
C ARG A 336 6.94 -15.30 1.88
N MET A 337 6.20 -15.26 0.76
CA MET A 337 5.89 -16.48 0.03
C MET A 337 7.11 -17.05 -0.69
N VAL A 338 7.99 -16.21 -1.24
CA VAL A 338 9.26 -16.65 -1.83
C VAL A 338 10.15 -17.31 -0.78
N GLN A 339 10.25 -16.75 0.43
CA GLN A 339 11.00 -17.36 1.52
C GLN A 339 10.40 -18.71 1.92
N ARG A 340 9.08 -18.80 2.08
CA ARG A 340 8.42 -20.06 2.45
C ARG A 340 8.60 -21.14 1.39
N LEU A 341 8.48 -20.80 0.10
CA LEU A 341 8.75 -21.74 -0.99
C LEU A 341 10.20 -22.21 -1.01
N ALA A 342 11.16 -21.33 -0.72
CA ALA A 342 12.56 -21.71 -0.62
C ALA A 342 12.81 -22.69 0.56
N GLU A 343 12.16 -22.47 1.70
CA GLU A 343 12.24 -23.39 2.85
C GLU A 343 11.62 -24.76 2.53
N ILE A 344 10.45 -24.79 1.88
CA ILE A 344 9.79 -26.02 1.44
C ILE A 344 10.69 -26.80 0.48
N ASN A 345 11.25 -26.14 -0.55
CA ASN A 345 12.14 -26.76 -1.53
C ASN A 345 13.42 -27.29 -0.87
N LEU A 346 13.95 -26.58 0.14
CA LEU A 346 15.09 -27.04 0.92
C LEU A 346 14.77 -28.33 1.69
N ILE A 347 13.61 -28.39 2.33
CA ILE A 347 13.14 -29.57 3.08
C ILE A 347 12.91 -30.76 2.14
N ASN A 348 12.32 -30.52 0.97
CA ASN A 348 12.08 -31.55 -0.06
C ASN A 348 13.36 -32.01 -0.76
N GLY A 349 14.48 -31.30 -0.64
CA GLY A 349 15.72 -31.58 -1.32
C GLY A 349 15.77 -31.12 -2.79
N ASP A 350 14.80 -30.29 -3.21
CA ASP A 350 14.70 -29.77 -4.60
C ASP A 350 15.62 -28.56 -4.80
N LEU A 351 16.95 -28.81 -4.73
CA LEU A 351 17.98 -27.78 -4.80
C LEU A 351 17.98 -26.98 -6.10
N SER A 352 17.49 -27.55 -7.19
CA SER A 352 17.39 -26.87 -8.49
C SER A 352 16.43 -25.66 -8.45
N LEU A 353 15.38 -25.73 -7.65
CA LEU A 353 14.42 -24.66 -7.49
C LEU A 353 14.91 -23.55 -6.53
N ILE A 354 15.85 -23.88 -5.64
CA ILE A 354 16.46 -22.91 -4.73
C ILE A 354 17.29 -21.89 -5.53
N HIS A 355 18.02 -22.32 -6.56
CA HIS A 355 18.81 -21.40 -7.40
C HIS A 355 17.95 -20.34 -8.10
N ILE A 356 16.67 -20.61 -8.35
CA ILE A 356 15.73 -19.62 -8.91
C ILE A 356 15.36 -18.57 -7.86
N SER A 357 15.32 -18.93 -6.58
CA SER A 357 14.95 -18.06 -5.46
C SER A 357 16.14 -17.40 -4.75
N GLU A 358 17.38 -17.95 -4.87
CA GLU A 358 18.60 -17.42 -4.23
C GLU A 358 18.92 -15.95 -4.58
N PRO A 359 18.88 -15.49 -5.84
CA PRO A 359 19.15 -14.10 -6.16
C PRO A 359 18.22 -13.12 -5.42
N THR A 360 17.02 -13.59 -5.09
CA THR A 360 16.01 -12.85 -4.39
C THR A 360 16.30 -12.79 -2.89
N ARG A 361 16.75 -13.90 -2.30
CA ARG A 361 17.03 -14.05 -0.86
C ARG A 361 18.26 -13.26 -0.41
N LEU A 362 19.34 -13.31 -1.17
CA LEU A 362 20.60 -12.59 -0.84
C LEU A 362 20.44 -11.06 -0.85
N ARG A 363 19.44 -10.53 -1.53
CA ARG A 363 19.16 -9.09 -1.61
C ARG A 363 18.12 -8.59 -0.60
N CYS A 364 17.37 -9.48 0.01
CA CYS A 364 16.43 -9.13 1.08
C CYS A 364 17.07 -9.11 2.48
N ILE A 365 18.29 -9.67 2.63
CA ILE A 365 19.01 -9.80 3.92
C ILE A 365 20.11 -8.74 4.08
N SER A 366 20.49 -8.04 3.03
CA SER A 366 21.44 -6.92 3.06
C SER A 366 20.74 -5.58 3.15
#